data_45f39fd214ade9a5ede8c89aec0c42ac
#
_entry.id   45f39fd214ade9a5ede8c89aec0c42ac
#
_cell.length_a   1.000
_cell.length_b   1.000
_cell.length_c   1.000
_cell.angle_alpha   90.00
_cell.angle_beta   90.00
_cell.angle_gamma   90.00
#
_symmetry.space_group_name_H-M   'P 1'
#
loop_
_entity.id
_entity.type
_entity.pdbx_description
1 polymer ?
#
loop_
_entity_poly.entity_id
_entity_poly.type
_entity_poly.pdbx_seq_one_letter_code
_entity_poly.pdbx_strand_id
1 'polypeptide(L)'
;MALQPVWADTRQAHLPHPATLTDRLRVALDLYPCNLLFVHRDAEREPRSHRVAEIQRALELLPAATPPPQAVCVVPVRMQEAWLLFDEMAIKYAAGNGAFRDSLDLPPLKELESLPDPKTTLHEALRRASNVRGRRLHTFPVGQRARRVAELIDDFSPLRALPAFGALEHDVQNVVSKARWTA
;
A
#
# COMPACT_ATOMS: atom_id res chain seq x y z
N MET A 1 0.88 22.35 -4.85
CA MET A 1 0.06 22.02 -3.65
C MET A 1 0.85 21.06 -2.77
N ALA A 2 0.99 21.31 -1.46
CA ALA A 2 1.64 20.40 -0.54
C ALA A 2 0.61 19.36 -0.06
N LEU A 3 0.90 18.08 -0.21
CA LEU A 3 0.11 16.99 0.36
C LEU A 3 0.57 16.73 1.80
N GLN A 4 -0.39 16.60 2.70
CA GLN A 4 -0.15 16.18 4.08
C GLN A 4 -0.81 14.82 4.30
N PRO A 5 -0.10 13.72 4.04
CA PRO A 5 -0.66 12.38 4.19
C PRO A 5 -0.84 12.04 5.67
N VAL A 6 -2.01 11.47 5.98
CA VAL A 6 -2.34 10.97 7.33
C VAL A 6 -2.82 9.53 7.20
N TRP A 7 -2.30 8.66 8.03
CA TRP A 7 -2.82 7.30 8.15
C TRP A 7 -4.00 7.27 9.12
N ALA A 8 -5.18 6.92 8.63
CA ALA A 8 -6.38 6.81 9.45
C ALA A 8 -6.32 5.55 10.33
N ASP A 9 -5.87 5.70 11.58
CA ASP A 9 -5.82 4.60 12.55
C ASP A 9 -7.16 4.49 13.29
N THR A 10 -7.96 3.50 12.91
CA THR A 10 -9.28 3.24 13.52
C THR A 10 -9.27 2.12 14.56
N ARG A 11 -8.09 1.63 14.99
CA ARG A 11 -7.98 0.47 15.91
C ARG A 11 -8.56 0.74 17.30
N GLN A 12 -8.54 1.99 17.73
CA GLN A 12 -9.09 2.40 19.04
C GLN A 12 -10.53 2.92 18.94
N ALA A 13 -11.10 2.99 17.75
CA ALA A 13 -12.45 3.47 17.56
C ALA A 13 -13.48 2.39 17.89
N HIS A 14 -14.62 2.82 18.46
CA HIS A 14 -15.77 1.93 18.68
C HIS A 14 -16.45 1.65 17.34
N LEU A 15 -16.12 0.51 16.76
CA LEU A 15 -16.73 0.00 15.54
C LEU A 15 -17.79 -1.06 15.90
N PRO A 16 -18.91 -1.16 15.14
CA PRO A 16 -19.82 -2.28 15.27
C PRO A 16 -19.10 -3.60 14.99
N HIS A 17 -19.61 -4.70 15.52
CA HIS A 17 -19.00 -6.00 15.30
C HIS A 17 -20.03 -6.98 14.70
N PRO A 18 -19.78 -7.51 13.48
CA PRO A 18 -18.64 -7.22 12.59
C PRO A 18 -18.73 -5.84 11.93
N ALA A 19 -17.60 -5.11 11.84
CA ALA A 19 -17.55 -3.81 11.19
C ALA A 19 -17.51 -3.97 9.67
N THR A 20 -18.40 -3.28 8.97
CA THR A 20 -18.39 -3.17 7.51
C THR A 20 -17.33 -2.20 7.02
N LEU A 21 -17.05 -2.20 5.70
CA LEU A 21 -16.18 -1.19 5.11
C LEU A 21 -16.76 0.22 5.28
N THR A 22 -18.08 0.39 5.13
CA THR A 22 -18.77 1.66 5.35
C THR A 22 -18.58 2.18 6.78
N ASP A 23 -18.69 1.31 7.80
CA ASP A 23 -18.46 1.69 9.20
C ASP A 23 -17.05 2.21 9.42
N ARG A 24 -16.07 1.51 8.84
CA ARG A 24 -14.66 1.91 8.92
C ARG A 24 -14.39 3.24 8.22
N LEU A 25 -14.95 3.44 7.04
CA LEU A 25 -14.82 4.69 6.29
C LEU A 25 -15.46 5.86 7.03
N ARG A 26 -16.68 5.67 7.58
CA ARG A 26 -17.36 6.70 8.38
C ARG A 26 -16.49 7.12 9.57
N VAL A 27 -16.04 6.17 10.36
CA VAL A 27 -15.20 6.47 11.53
C VAL A 27 -13.87 7.10 11.15
N ALA A 28 -13.25 6.65 10.04
CA ALA A 28 -12.02 7.23 9.54
C ALA A 28 -12.21 8.69 9.12
N LEU A 29 -13.30 9.00 8.43
CA LEU A 29 -13.60 10.38 7.98
C LEU A 29 -14.01 11.30 9.14
N ASP A 30 -14.70 10.77 10.14
CA ASP A 30 -15.05 11.52 11.36
C ASP A 30 -13.80 11.92 12.16
N LEU A 31 -12.82 11.01 12.26
CA LEU A 31 -11.58 11.24 13.01
C LEU A 31 -10.51 11.99 12.19
N TYR A 32 -10.48 11.77 10.88
CA TYR A 32 -9.46 12.27 9.96
C TYR A 32 -10.12 12.89 8.72
N PRO A 33 -10.77 14.06 8.84
CA PRO A 33 -11.34 14.75 7.70
C PRO A 33 -10.28 15.02 6.62
N CYS A 34 -10.61 14.74 5.35
CA CYS A 34 -9.66 14.87 4.25
C CYS A 34 -10.35 15.28 2.94
N ASN A 35 -9.58 15.86 2.02
CA ASN A 35 -10.05 16.19 0.67
C ASN A 35 -9.83 15.03 -0.31
N LEU A 36 -8.85 14.17 -0.03
CA LEU A 36 -8.49 13.01 -0.84
C LEU A 36 -8.32 11.79 0.07
N LEU A 37 -9.04 10.73 -0.24
CA LEU A 37 -9.03 9.47 0.50
C LEU A 37 -8.44 8.36 -0.36
N PHE A 38 -7.42 7.68 0.13
CA PHE A 38 -6.94 6.43 -0.45
C PHE A 38 -7.52 5.25 0.32
N VAL A 39 -8.27 4.39 -0.37
CA VAL A 39 -8.86 3.18 0.23
C VAL A 39 -8.13 1.96 -0.29
N HIS A 40 -7.42 1.28 0.60
CA HIS A 40 -6.65 0.08 0.26
C HIS A 40 -7.45 -1.20 0.51
N ARG A 41 -7.49 -2.07 -0.52
CA ARG A 41 -8.07 -3.42 -0.45
C ARG A 41 -7.26 -4.37 -1.34
N ASP A 42 -6.65 -5.39 -0.79
CA ASP A 42 -6.01 -6.44 -1.58
C ASP A 42 -7.05 -7.16 -2.46
N ALA A 43 -6.72 -7.41 -3.71
CA ALA A 43 -7.63 -8.12 -4.61
C ALA A 43 -7.78 -9.60 -4.26
N GLU A 44 -6.76 -10.22 -3.64
CA GLU A 44 -6.78 -11.61 -3.15
C GLU A 44 -7.19 -12.64 -4.24
N ARG A 45 -6.73 -12.43 -5.47
CA ARG A 45 -7.05 -13.18 -6.70
C ARG A 45 -8.41 -12.83 -7.35
N GLU A 46 -9.23 -12.00 -6.70
CA GLU A 46 -10.45 -11.50 -7.31
C GLU A 46 -10.12 -10.44 -8.38
N PRO A 47 -10.97 -10.24 -9.38
CA PRO A 47 -10.82 -9.13 -10.31
C PRO A 47 -10.79 -7.79 -9.56
N ARG A 48 -9.88 -6.89 -9.96
CA ARG A 48 -9.78 -5.53 -9.38
C ARG A 48 -11.15 -4.83 -9.33
N SER A 49 -11.98 -5.00 -10.36
CA SER A 49 -13.30 -4.40 -10.46
C SER A 49 -14.22 -4.75 -9.28
N HIS A 50 -14.11 -5.95 -8.70
CA HIS A 50 -14.90 -6.35 -7.53
C HIS A 50 -14.54 -5.49 -6.31
N ARG A 51 -13.23 -5.26 -6.06
CA ARG A 51 -12.78 -4.43 -4.94
C ARG A 51 -13.09 -2.96 -5.16
N VAL A 52 -12.97 -2.48 -6.39
CA VAL A 52 -13.38 -1.13 -6.76
C VAL A 52 -14.88 -0.92 -6.51
N ALA A 53 -15.74 -1.86 -6.95
CA ALA A 53 -17.17 -1.79 -6.70
C ALA A 53 -17.52 -1.87 -5.20
N GLU A 54 -16.81 -2.71 -4.43
CA GLU A 54 -16.95 -2.79 -2.96
C GLU A 54 -16.66 -1.42 -2.31
N ILE A 55 -15.57 -0.78 -2.71
CA ILE A 55 -15.17 0.54 -2.17
C ILE A 55 -16.19 1.61 -2.57
N GLN A 56 -16.58 1.66 -3.83
CA GLN A 56 -17.55 2.65 -4.33
C GLN A 56 -18.88 2.51 -3.60
N ARG A 57 -19.40 1.29 -3.48
CA ARG A 57 -20.64 1.02 -2.74
C ARG A 57 -20.55 1.44 -1.27
N ALA A 58 -19.40 1.19 -0.63
CA ALA A 58 -19.20 1.60 0.75
C ALA A 58 -19.20 3.12 0.91
N LEU A 59 -18.66 3.87 -0.06
CA LEU A 59 -18.69 5.33 -0.09
C LEU A 59 -20.10 5.87 -0.34
N GLU A 60 -20.88 5.24 -1.23
CA GLU A 60 -22.28 5.62 -1.51
C GLU A 60 -23.19 5.43 -0.30
N LEU A 61 -22.88 4.46 0.57
CA LEU A 61 -23.64 4.17 1.79
C LEU A 61 -23.25 5.07 2.97
N LEU A 62 -22.33 6.01 2.80
CA LEU A 62 -22.02 6.97 3.85
C LEU A 62 -23.22 7.90 4.11
N PRO A 63 -23.46 8.32 5.37
CA PRO A 63 -24.54 9.26 5.69
C PRO A 63 -24.39 10.57 4.91
N ALA A 64 -25.51 11.17 4.49
CA ALA A 64 -25.52 12.43 3.76
C ALA A 64 -24.85 13.60 4.52
N ALA A 65 -24.79 13.53 5.85
CA ALA A 65 -24.08 14.49 6.70
C ALA A 65 -22.53 14.40 6.56
N THR A 66 -22.04 13.30 5.98
CA THR A 66 -20.60 13.08 5.76
C THR A 66 -20.37 12.86 4.26
N PRO A 67 -20.37 13.95 3.44
CA PRO A 67 -20.15 13.78 2.01
C PRO A 67 -18.78 13.14 1.76
N PRO A 68 -18.72 12.11 0.89
CA PRO A 68 -17.46 11.43 0.63
C PRO A 68 -16.45 12.39 -0.02
N PRO A 69 -15.19 12.39 0.42
CA PRO A 69 -14.12 13.09 -0.27
C PRO A 69 -13.86 12.46 -1.65
N GLN A 70 -13.00 13.09 -2.46
CA GLN A 70 -12.47 12.41 -3.63
C GLN A 70 -11.74 11.13 -3.18
N ALA A 71 -12.02 10.02 -3.81
CA ALA A 71 -11.46 8.73 -3.40
C ALA A 71 -10.68 8.05 -4.52
N VAL A 72 -9.56 7.44 -4.15
CA VAL A 72 -8.72 6.60 -5.00
C VAL A 72 -8.71 5.19 -4.45
N CYS A 73 -8.98 4.20 -5.32
CA CYS A 73 -8.96 2.79 -4.97
C CYS A 73 -7.55 2.21 -5.13
N VAL A 74 -6.89 1.87 -4.02
CA VAL A 74 -5.59 1.19 -4.02
C VAL A 74 -5.83 -0.32 -3.96
N VAL A 75 -5.78 -0.98 -5.13
CA VAL A 75 -6.13 -2.41 -5.23
C VAL A 75 -4.98 -3.17 -5.89
N PRO A 76 -3.95 -3.57 -5.12
CA PRO A 76 -2.91 -4.47 -5.60
C PRO A 76 -3.49 -5.87 -5.88
N VAL A 77 -2.86 -6.62 -6.80
CA VAL A 77 -3.38 -7.94 -7.25
C VAL A 77 -3.47 -8.93 -6.09
N ARG A 78 -2.46 -8.96 -5.23
CA ARG A 78 -2.46 -9.80 -4.03
C ARG A 78 -2.21 -9.00 -2.79
N MET A 79 -1.02 -8.41 -2.70
CA MET A 79 -0.55 -7.63 -1.55
C MET A 79 0.30 -6.47 -2.04
N GLN A 80 0.25 -5.37 -1.32
CA GLN A 80 1.01 -4.15 -1.64
C GLN A 80 2.53 -4.37 -1.59
N GLU A 81 3.00 -5.35 -0.82
CA GLU A 81 4.41 -5.70 -0.70
C GLU A 81 5.03 -6.10 -2.05
N ALA A 82 4.24 -6.57 -3.03
CA ALA A 82 4.72 -6.83 -4.38
C ALA A 82 5.36 -5.60 -5.02
N TRP A 83 4.80 -4.41 -4.78
CA TRP A 83 5.30 -3.14 -5.31
C TRP A 83 6.55 -2.61 -4.61
N LEU A 84 7.05 -3.30 -3.59
CA LEU A 84 8.29 -2.94 -2.90
C LEU A 84 9.48 -3.83 -3.32
N LEU A 85 9.21 -4.89 -4.07
CA LEU A 85 10.23 -5.90 -4.42
C LEU A 85 11.08 -5.52 -5.64
N PHE A 86 10.83 -4.41 -6.30
CA PHE A 86 11.60 -4.02 -7.49
C PHE A 86 12.90 -3.28 -7.16
N ASP A 87 12.99 -2.67 -5.97
CA ASP A 87 14.15 -1.87 -5.58
C ASP A 87 15.01 -2.61 -4.54
N GLU A 88 16.01 -3.33 -5.04
CA GLU A 88 16.95 -4.09 -4.20
C GLU A 88 17.75 -3.18 -3.25
N MET A 89 18.11 -1.97 -3.70
CA MET A 89 18.86 -1.05 -2.86
C MET A 89 18.03 -0.51 -1.70
N ALA A 90 16.79 -0.12 -1.95
CA ALA A 90 15.86 0.29 -0.89
C ALA A 90 15.68 -0.83 0.16
N ILE A 91 15.58 -2.10 -0.28
CA ILE A 91 15.49 -3.26 0.63
C ILE A 91 16.76 -3.40 1.48
N LYS A 92 17.96 -3.28 0.88
CA LYS A 92 19.24 -3.36 1.60
C LYS A 92 19.38 -2.24 2.64
N TYR A 93 19.05 -1.01 2.28
CA TYR A 93 19.05 0.11 3.21
C TYR A 93 18.01 -0.04 4.32
N ALA A 94 16.80 -0.47 3.98
CA ALA A 94 15.75 -0.73 4.98
C ALA A 94 16.16 -1.83 5.96
N ALA A 95 16.87 -2.86 5.49
CA ALA A 95 17.41 -3.92 6.34
C ALA A 95 18.50 -3.43 7.31
N GLY A 96 19.03 -2.21 7.12
CA GLY A 96 20.11 -1.63 7.90
C GLY A 96 21.50 -2.05 7.42
N ASN A 97 21.63 -2.55 6.20
CA ASN A 97 22.88 -3.02 5.62
C ASN A 97 22.98 -2.68 4.12
N GLY A 98 23.01 -1.38 3.80
CA GLY A 98 23.14 -0.89 2.42
C GLY A 98 24.41 -1.37 1.71
N ALA A 99 25.43 -1.82 2.46
CA ALA A 99 26.69 -2.36 1.92
C ALA A 99 26.62 -3.88 1.62
N PHE A 100 25.46 -4.53 1.78
CA PHE A 100 25.28 -5.95 1.46
C PHE A 100 25.57 -6.19 -0.03
N ARG A 101 26.58 -7.04 -0.32
CA ARG A 101 27.13 -7.19 -1.69
C ARG A 101 26.41 -8.23 -2.53
N ASP A 102 25.86 -9.25 -1.89
CA ASP A 102 25.22 -10.34 -2.63
C ASP A 102 23.89 -9.89 -3.22
N SER A 103 23.49 -10.50 -4.34
CA SER A 103 22.15 -10.34 -4.90
C SER A 103 21.09 -10.84 -3.92
N LEU A 104 19.95 -10.19 -3.87
CA LEU A 104 18.79 -10.67 -3.12
C LEU A 104 17.95 -11.67 -3.90
N ASP A 105 18.28 -11.90 -5.18
CA ASP A 105 17.58 -12.82 -6.09
C ASP A 105 16.06 -12.51 -6.15
N LEU A 106 15.75 -11.21 -6.26
CA LEU A 106 14.37 -10.75 -6.33
C LEU A 106 13.70 -11.22 -7.62
N PRO A 107 12.39 -11.45 -7.59
CA PRO A 107 11.63 -11.78 -8.79
C PRO A 107 11.72 -10.67 -9.84
N PRO A 108 11.68 -11.01 -11.14
CA PRO A 108 11.64 -10.01 -12.21
C PRO A 108 10.41 -9.10 -12.08
N LEU A 109 10.56 -7.81 -12.41
CA LEU A 109 9.50 -6.82 -12.29
C LEU A 109 8.15 -7.30 -12.84
N LYS A 110 8.14 -7.87 -14.04
CA LYS A 110 6.93 -8.37 -14.72
C LYS A 110 6.18 -9.48 -13.97
N GLU A 111 6.84 -10.13 -13.01
CA GLU A 111 6.28 -11.26 -12.25
C GLU A 111 5.75 -10.84 -10.87
N LEU A 112 6.03 -9.60 -10.42
CA LEU A 112 5.71 -9.15 -9.07
C LEU A 112 4.22 -9.28 -8.72
N GLU A 113 3.32 -8.92 -9.64
CA GLU A 113 1.88 -9.02 -9.42
C GLU A 113 1.34 -10.46 -9.48
N SER A 114 2.12 -11.41 -9.99
CA SER A 114 1.76 -12.83 -10.03
C SER A 114 2.31 -13.64 -8.83
N LEU A 115 3.13 -13.03 -7.99
CA LEU A 115 3.73 -13.72 -6.84
C LEU A 115 2.65 -14.27 -5.90
N PRO A 116 2.80 -15.54 -5.45
CA PRO A 116 1.86 -16.15 -4.53
C PRO A 116 1.81 -15.46 -3.16
N ASP A 117 2.97 -15.08 -2.63
CA ASP A 117 3.14 -14.45 -1.32
C ASP A 117 4.24 -13.38 -1.35
N PRO A 118 3.94 -12.18 -1.86
CA PRO A 118 4.88 -11.06 -1.91
C PRO A 118 5.42 -10.66 -0.54
N LYS A 119 4.60 -10.78 0.50
CA LYS A 119 4.97 -10.43 1.86
C LYS A 119 6.06 -11.33 2.41
N THR A 120 5.92 -12.63 2.27
CA THR A 120 6.97 -13.58 2.67
C THR A 120 8.24 -13.33 1.87
N THR A 121 8.15 -13.15 0.55
CA THR A 121 9.29 -12.83 -0.31
C THR A 121 10.03 -11.58 0.16
N LEU A 122 9.32 -10.47 0.44
CA LEU A 122 9.91 -9.24 0.96
C LEU A 122 10.57 -9.44 2.33
N HIS A 123 9.91 -10.18 3.22
CA HIS A 123 10.43 -10.47 4.56
C HIS A 123 11.72 -11.31 4.52
N GLU A 124 11.81 -12.28 3.61
CA GLU A 124 13.01 -13.10 3.40
C GLU A 124 14.15 -12.26 2.82
N ALA A 125 13.87 -11.42 1.82
CA ALA A 125 14.83 -10.49 1.25
C ALA A 125 15.42 -9.55 2.31
N LEU A 126 14.58 -8.96 3.17
CA LEU A 126 15.00 -8.11 4.28
C LEU A 126 15.88 -8.86 5.30
N ARG A 127 15.51 -10.08 5.68
CA ARG A 127 16.31 -10.90 6.59
C ARG A 127 17.67 -11.25 5.97
N ARG A 128 17.69 -11.64 4.69
CA ARG A 128 18.91 -11.91 3.94
C ARG A 128 19.83 -10.69 3.87
N ALA A 129 19.27 -9.54 3.46
CA ALA A 129 20.02 -8.28 3.36
C ALA A 129 20.61 -7.86 4.70
N SER A 130 19.89 -8.05 5.81
CA SER A 130 20.34 -7.66 7.15
C SER A 130 21.61 -8.38 7.59
N ASN A 131 21.89 -9.58 7.04
CA ASN A 131 22.98 -10.47 7.40
C ASN A 131 23.06 -10.81 8.91
N VAL A 132 21.97 -10.61 9.66
CA VAL A 132 21.89 -10.98 11.07
C VAL A 132 21.64 -12.49 11.22
N ARG A 133 22.21 -13.10 12.27
CA ARG A 133 22.14 -14.55 12.51
C ARG A 133 21.75 -14.86 13.94
N GLY A 134 21.36 -16.11 14.17
CA GLY A 134 21.05 -16.63 15.49
C GLY A 134 19.95 -15.83 16.20
N ARG A 135 20.11 -15.56 17.48
CA ARG A 135 19.11 -14.91 18.33
C ARG A 135 18.63 -13.55 17.77
N ARG A 136 19.53 -12.78 17.15
CA ARG A 136 19.19 -11.45 16.56
C ARG A 136 18.23 -11.58 15.39
N LEU A 137 18.25 -12.69 14.64
CA LEU A 137 17.31 -12.89 13.55
C LEU A 137 15.87 -13.07 14.05
N HIS A 138 15.68 -13.71 15.20
CA HIS A 138 14.34 -13.87 15.79
C HIS A 138 13.73 -12.56 16.26
N THR A 139 14.55 -11.59 16.64
CA THR A 139 14.11 -10.27 17.10
C THR A 139 14.16 -9.21 15.99
N PHE A 140 14.49 -9.60 14.75
CA PHE A 140 14.58 -8.66 13.63
C PHE A 140 13.20 -8.08 13.31
N PRO A 141 13.02 -6.74 13.37
CA PRO A 141 11.70 -6.10 13.27
C PRO A 141 11.26 -5.99 11.81
N VAL A 142 11.08 -7.14 11.14
CA VAL A 142 10.87 -7.24 9.71
C VAL A 142 9.68 -6.40 9.20
N GLY A 143 8.59 -6.32 9.96
CA GLY A 143 7.42 -5.53 9.57
C GLY A 143 7.68 -4.01 9.57
N GLN A 144 8.51 -3.51 10.51
CA GLN A 144 8.95 -2.11 10.49
C GLN A 144 9.90 -1.86 9.32
N ARG A 145 10.79 -2.81 9.03
CA ARG A 145 11.71 -2.73 7.90
C ARG A 145 10.99 -2.75 6.56
N ALA A 146 9.93 -3.54 6.42
CA ALA A 146 9.10 -3.56 5.23
C ALA A 146 8.46 -2.18 4.94
N ARG A 147 7.95 -1.49 5.98
CA ARG A 147 7.45 -0.11 5.83
C ARG A 147 8.54 0.85 5.41
N ARG A 148 9.73 0.70 5.98
CA ARG A 148 10.88 1.55 5.65
C ARG A 148 11.31 1.42 4.20
N VAL A 149 11.09 0.27 3.53
CA VAL A 149 11.37 0.12 2.09
C VAL A 149 10.60 1.17 1.28
N ALA A 150 9.30 1.32 1.52
CA ALA A 150 8.47 2.29 0.80
C ALA A 150 8.94 3.75 0.97
N GLU A 151 9.52 4.08 2.13
CA GLU A 151 10.07 5.42 2.42
C GLU A 151 11.42 5.67 1.74
N LEU A 152 12.13 4.62 1.34
CA LEU A 152 13.46 4.68 0.73
C LEU A 152 13.44 4.55 -0.79
N ILE A 153 12.29 4.22 -1.38
CA ILE A 153 12.12 4.22 -2.83
C ILE A 153 11.90 5.65 -3.29
N ASP A 154 12.83 6.20 -4.07
CA ASP A 154 12.74 7.55 -4.59
C ASP A 154 11.93 7.63 -5.91
N ASP A 155 11.94 6.55 -6.71
CA ASP A 155 11.27 6.51 -8.00
C ASP A 155 10.44 5.24 -8.19
N PHE A 156 9.12 5.40 -8.22
CA PHE A 156 8.17 4.32 -8.49
C PHE A 156 7.84 4.14 -9.98
N SER A 157 8.47 4.91 -10.88
CA SER A 157 8.17 4.85 -12.31
C SER A 157 8.33 3.46 -12.96
N PRO A 158 9.27 2.58 -12.52
CA PRO A 158 9.35 1.22 -13.05
C PRO A 158 8.07 0.41 -12.87
N LEU A 159 7.29 0.68 -11.82
CA LEU A 159 6.03 -0.02 -11.56
C LEU A 159 4.91 0.30 -12.57
N ARG A 160 5.06 1.31 -13.42
CA ARG A 160 4.15 1.60 -14.53
C ARG A 160 4.01 0.45 -15.52
N ALA A 161 5.00 -0.44 -15.55
CA ALA A 161 4.93 -1.69 -16.32
C ALA A 161 3.93 -2.71 -15.73
N LEU A 162 3.44 -2.49 -14.51
CA LEU A 162 2.52 -3.38 -13.82
C LEU A 162 1.07 -2.87 -13.98
N PRO A 163 0.14 -3.72 -14.45
CA PRO A 163 -1.24 -3.30 -14.73
C PRO A 163 -1.97 -2.69 -13.52
N ALA A 164 -1.84 -3.28 -12.34
CA ALA A 164 -2.56 -2.77 -11.16
C ALA A 164 -1.97 -1.44 -10.65
N PHE A 165 -0.64 -1.25 -10.74
CA PHE A 165 -0.01 0.02 -10.42
C PHE A 165 -0.35 1.10 -11.44
N GLY A 166 -0.34 0.77 -12.74
CA GLY A 166 -0.77 1.69 -13.79
C GLY A 166 -2.22 2.15 -13.62
N ALA A 167 -3.12 1.24 -13.21
CA ALA A 167 -4.49 1.57 -12.89
C ALA A 167 -4.60 2.54 -11.68
N LEU A 168 -3.79 2.34 -10.63
CA LEU A 168 -3.71 3.27 -9.49
C LEU A 168 -3.25 4.66 -9.94
N GLU A 169 -2.17 4.74 -10.72
CA GLU A 169 -1.65 6.02 -11.23
C GLU A 169 -2.70 6.76 -12.06
N HIS A 170 -3.40 6.05 -12.93
CA HIS A 170 -4.51 6.59 -13.73
C HIS A 170 -5.65 7.12 -12.85
N ASP A 171 -6.06 6.38 -11.83
CA ASP A 171 -7.11 6.81 -10.90
C ASP A 171 -6.71 8.08 -10.14
N VAL A 172 -5.44 8.18 -9.70
CA VAL A 172 -4.91 9.39 -9.05
C VAL A 172 -4.96 10.57 -10.00
N GLN A 173 -4.48 10.41 -11.24
CA GLN A 173 -4.48 11.47 -12.24
C GLN A 173 -5.91 11.96 -12.54
N ASN A 174 -6.86 11.06 -12.65
CA ASN A 174 -8.27 11.39 -12.89
C ASN A 174 -8.86 12.21 -11.74
N VAL A 175 -8.59 11.81 -10.49
CA VAL A 175 -9.09 12.52 -9.31
C VAL A 175 -8.48 13.90 -9.20
N VAL A 176 -7.15 14.04 -9.35
CA VAL A 176 -6.44 15.31 -9.30
C VAL A 176 -6.94 16.27 -10.38
N SER A 177 -7.14 15.77 -11.61
CA SER A 177 -7.63 16.56 -12.74
C SER A 177 -9.07 17.05 -12.52
N LYS A 178 -9.97 16.16 -12.05
CA LYS A 178 -11.37 16.51 -11.74
C LYS A 178 -11.49 17.54 -10.62
N ALA A 179 -10.67 17.40 -9.60
CA ALA A 179 -10.65 18.32 -8.46
C ALA A 179 -9.94 19.65 -8.78
N ARG A 180 -9.34 19.79 -9.98
CA ARG A 180 -8.54 20.95 -10.40
C ARG A 180 -7.38 21.25 -9.45
N TRP A 181 -6.82 20.24 -8.82
CA TRP A 181 -5.64 20.33 -7.95
C TRP A 181 -4.36 20.33 -8.81
N THR A 182 -4.24 21.26 -9.73
CA THR A 182 -3.01 21.45 -10.49
C THR A 182 -1.97 22.19 -9.66
N ALA A 183 -0.68 21.83 -9.87
CA ALA A 183 0.45 22.49 -9.24
C ALA A 183 0.60 23.95 -9.72
#